data_367b3e1afc6d76361aff7c346929d3e7
#
_entry.id   367b3e1afc6d76361aff7c346929d3e7
#
_cell.length_a   1.000
_cell.length_b   1.000
_cell.length_c   1.000
_cell.angle_alpha   90.00
_cell.angle_beta   90.00
_cell.angle_gamma   90.00
#
_symmetry.space_group_name_H-M   'P 1'
#
loop_
_entity.id
_entity.type
_entity.pdbx_description
1 polymer ?
#
loop_
_entity_poly.entity_id
_entity_poly.type
_entity_poly.pdbx_seq_one_letter_code
_entity_poly.pdbx_strand_id
1 'polypeptide(L)'
;MKKKSVVSWILEFVSLHKFYFIVSLVFAFLSVLCGFLPYFFVGNIINQLLQGNQDWNFYVLQSIWIGLAWIAHWGFHGISTLLSHTATFKILAEMRYHLTEKLAKLPLGTVLSQSSGTYKNIIVERVDATEVTLAHLIPEFTS
;
A
#
# COMPACT_ATOMS: atom_id res chain seq x y z
N MET A 1 -10.51 33.67 3.23
CA MET A 1 -9.97 32.38 2.69
C MET A 1 -10.24 31.29 3.72
N LYS A 2 -11.07 30.28 3.41
CA LYS A 2 -11.27 29.12 4.30
C LYS A 2 -9.91 28.40 4.44
N LYS A 3 -9.38 28.28 5.66
CA LYS A 3 -8.21 27.44 5.93
C LYS A 3 -8.55 26.00 5.52
N LYS A 4 -7.96 25.49 4.44
CA LYS A 4 -8.09 24.07 4.09
C LYS A 4 -7.58 23.25 5.29
N SER A 5 -8.34 22.24 5.70
CA SER A 5 -7.86 21.28 6.69
C SER A 5 -6.59 20.58 6.16
N VAL A 6 -5.67 20.22 7.04
CA VAL A 6 -4.45 19.45 6.67
C VAL A 6 -4.82 18.17 5.91
N VAL A 7 -5.86 17.49 6.35
CA VAL A 7 -6.40 16.29 5.70
C VAL A 7 -6.87 16.60 4.27
N SER A 8 -7.63 17.70 4.07
CA SER A 8 -8.09 18.09 2.73
C SER A 8 -6.93 18.44 1.79
N TRP A 9 -5.84 18.98 2.32
CA TRP A 9 -4.64 19.28 1.55
C TRP A 9 -3.92 17.98 1.14
N ILE A 10 -3.74 17.02 2.04
CA ILE A 10 -3.14 15.71 1.73
C ILE A 10 -3.98 14.96 0.69
N LEU A 11 -5.32 14.94 0.83
CA LEU A 11 -6.23 14.30 -0.11
C LEU A 11 -6.14 14.87 -1.53
N GLU A 12 -5.79 16.15 -1.68
CA GLU A 12 -5.56 16.77 -2.98
C GLU A 12 -4.39 16.08 -3.73
N PHE A 13 -3.27 15.80 -3.04
CA PHE A 13 -2.13 15.08 -3.59
C PHE A 13 -2.43 13.59 -3.85
N VAL A 14 -3.15 12.95 -2.95
CA VAL A 14 -3.61 11.56 -3.13
C VAL A 14 -4.47 11.43 -4.39
N SER A 15 -5.33 12.43 -4.66
CA SER A 15 -6.21 12.42 -5.84
C SER A 15 -5.45 12.43 -7.16
N LEU A 16 -4.25 13.00 -7.21
CA LEU A 16 -3.40 13.04 -8.40
C LEU A 16 -2.85 11.64 -8.75
N HIS A 17 -2.64 10.80 -7.74
CA HIS A 17 -2.06 9.46 -7.90
C HIS A 17 -3.05 8.33 -7.59
N LYS A 18 -4.37 8.63 -7.60
CA LYS A 18 -5.46 7.68 -7.27
C LYS A 18 -5.39 6.37 -8.05
N PHE A 19 -4.90 6.39 -9.28
CA PHE A 19 -4.80 5.20 -10.12
C PHE A 19 -3.89 4.13 -9.50
N TYR A 20 -2.75 4.50 -8.94
CA TYR A 20 -1.85 3.57 -8.26
C TYR A 20 -2.50 2.93 -7.04
N PHE A 21 -3.25 3.72 -6.25
CA PHE A 21 -3.97 3.21 -5.09
C PHE A 21 -5.12 2.27 -5.49
N ILE A 22 -5.88 2.61 -6.53
CA ILE A 22 -6.97 1.75 -7.01
C ILE A 22 -6.41 0.40 -7.50
N VAL A 23 -5.32 0.42 -8.27
CA VAL A 23 -4.68 -0.81 -8.76
C VAL A 23 -4.09 -1.61 -7.60
N SER A 24 -3.43 -0.95 -6.63
CA SER A 24 -2.94 -1.60 -5.40
C SER A 24 -4.08 -2.29 -4.66
N LEU A 25 -5.23 -1.64 -4.49
CA LEU A 25 -6.40 -2.21 -3.82
C LEU A 25 -6.96 -3.44 -4.56
N VAL A 26 -6.99 -3.41 -5.90
CA VAL A 26 -7.41 -4.57 -6.71
C VAL A 26 -6.46 -5.76 -6.47
N PHE A 27 -5.14 -5.53 -6.49
CA PHE A 27 -4.17 -6.59 -6.22
C PHE A 27 -4.23 -7.09 -4.77
N ALA A 28 -4.49 -6.22 -3.78
CA ALA A 28 -4.73 -6.62 -2.41
C ALA A 28 -5.93 -7.56 -2.31
N PHE A 29 -7.04 -7.20 -2.96
CA PHE A 29 -8.25 -8.04 -2.99
C PHE A 29 -8.00 -9.40 -3.65
N LEU A 30 -7.29 -9.44 -4.79
CA LEU A 30 -6.90 -10.69 -5.45
C LEU A 30 -6.00 -11.55 -4.56
N SER A 31 -5.08 -10.92 -3.83
CA SER A 31 -4.24 -11.60 -2.85
C SER A 31 -5.09 -12.31 -1.78
N VAL A 32 -6.04 -11.60 -1.18
CA VAL A 32 -6.95 -12.16 -0.18
C VAL A 32 -7.75 -13.34 -0.73
N LEU A 33 -8.30 -13.21 -1.94
CA LEU A 33 -9.02 -14.32 -2.59
C LEU A 33 -8.12 -15.55 -2.78
N CYS A 34 -6.89 -15.35 -3.28
CA CYS A 34 -5.93 -16.44 -3.42
C CYS A 34 -5.56 -17.07 -2.07
N GLY A 35 -5.50 -16.27 -0.99
CA GLY A 35 -5.24 -16.74 0.37
C GLY A 35 -6.31 -17.65 0.94
N PHE A 36 -7.56 -17.54 0.47
CA PHE A 36 -8.66 -18.45 0.87
C PHE A 36 -8.66 -19.78 0.11
N LEU A 37 -8.12 -19.85 -1.10
CA LEU A 37 -8.13 -21.07 -1.91
C LEU A 37 -7.50 -22.29 -1.23
N PRO A 38 -6.37 -22.20 -0.51
CA PRO A 38 -5.77 -23.33 0.20
C PRO A 38 -6.73 -23.99 1.17
N TYR A 39 -7.56 -23.23 1.91
CA TYR A 39 -8.53 -23.79 2.85
C TYR A 39 -9.60 -24.62 2.15
N PHE A 40 -10.05 -24.19 0.97
CA PHE A 40 -10.98 -24.96 0.15
C PHE A 40 -10.37 -26.28 -0.32
N PHE A 41 -9.13 -26.27 -0.82
CA PHE A 41 -8.45 -27.48 -1.26
C PHE A 41 -8.14 -28.45 -0.11
N VAL A 42 -7.76 -27.93 1.06
CA VAL A 42 -7.58 -28.74 2.28
C VAL A 42 -8.91 -29.40 2.70
N GLY A 43 -10.01 -28.64 2.66
CA GLY A 43 -11.33 -29.18 2.95
C GLY A 43 -11.70 -30.35 2.01
N ASN A 44 -11.40 -30.22 0.71
CA ASN A 44 -11.59 -31.29 -0.26
C ASN A 44 -10.72 -32.54 0.04
N ILE A 45 -9.47 -32.35 0.41
CA ILE A 45 -8.58 -33.44 0.82
C ILE A 45 -9.16 -34.19 2.01
N ILE A 46 -9.56 -33.47 3.05
CA ILE A 46 -10.14 -34.07 4.27
C ILE A 46 -11.42 -34.85 3.93
N ASN A 47 -12.31 -34.29 3.12
CA ASN A 47 -13.55 -34.94 2.73
C ASN A 47 -13.31 -36.26 1.96
N GLN A 48 -12.38 -36.27 1.02
CA GLN A 48 -12.01 -37.45 0.25
C GLN A 48 -11.30 -38.52 1.11
N LEU A 49 -10.49 -38.11 2.09
CA LEU A 49 -9.91 -39.05 3.06
C LEU A 49 -10.96 -39.73 3.92
N LEU A 50 -11.96 -38.98 4.39
CA LEU A 50 -13.07 -39.56 5.18
C LEU A 50 -13.94 -40.52 4.38
N GLN A 51 -14.04 -40.33 3.06
CA GLN A 51 -14.75 -41.24 2.14
C GLN A 51 -13.92 -42.47 1.76
N GLY A 52 -12.68 -42.58 2.23
CA GLY A 52 -11.80 -43.72 1.95
C GLY A 52 -11.19 -43.70 0.53
N ASN A 53 -11.16 -42.56 -0.14
CA ASN A 53 -10.53 -42.43 -1.44
C ASN A 53 -9.01 -42.72 -1.37
N GLN A 54 -8.53 -43.65 -2.18
CA GLN A 54 -7.11 -44.06 -2.25
C GLN A 54 -6.41 -43.51 -3.50
N ASP A 55 -7.03 -42.60 -4.24
CA ASP A 55 -6.43 -42.02 -5.44
C ASP A 55 -5.34 -41.02 -5.06
N TRP A 56 -4.09 -41.48 -5.15
CA TRP A 56 -2.91 -40.67 -4.84
C TRP A 56 -2.77 -39.44 -5.78
N ASN A 57 -3.15 -39.55 -7.04
CA ASN A 57 -3.07 -38.47 -8.02
C ASN A 57 -3.98 -37.28 -7.61
N PHE A 58 -5.15 -37.58 -7.04
CA PHE A 58 -6.03 -36.55 -6.51
C PHE A 58 -5.32 -35.70 -5.43
N TYR A 59 -4.68 -36.33 -4.44
CA TYR A 59 -4.02 -35.64 -3.34
C TYR A 59 -2.81 -34.81 -3.81
N VAL A 60 -2.02 -35.36 -4.74
CA VAL A 60 -0.89 -34.65 -5.35
C VAL A 60 -1.41 -33.39 -6.08
N LEU A 61 -2.47 -33.52 -6.89
CA LEU A 61 -3.04 -32.40 -7.63
C LEU A 61 -3.57 -31.30 -6.71
N GLN A 62 -4.30 -31.67 -5.64
CA GLN A 62 -4.77 -30.69 -4.65
C GLN A 62 -3.59 -29.97 -3.95
N SER A 63 -2.51 -30.70 -3.63
CA SER A 63 -1.31 -30.13 -3.02
C SER A 63 -0.61 -29.12 -3.95
N ILE A 64 -0.56 -29.42 -5.26
CA ILE A 64 -0.04 -28.50 -6.27
C ILE A 64 -0.88 -27.22 -6.32
N TRP A 65 -2.21 -27.32 -6.31
CA TRP A 65 -3.09 -26.15 -6.30
C TRP A 65 -2.94 -25.29 -5.05
N ILE A 66 -2.73 -25.92 -3.88
CA ILE A 66 -2.42 -25.21 -2.63
C ILE A 66 -1.14 -24.41 -2.81
N GLY A 67 -0.07 -25.02 -3.34
CA GLY A 67 1.20 -24.36 -3.59
C GLY A 67 1.08 -23.17 -4.56
N LEU A 68 0.36 -23.36 -5.67
CA LEU A 68 0.11 -22.31 -6.66
C LEU A 68 -0.71 -21.14 -6.07
N ALA A 69 -1.73 -21.44 -5.27
CA ALA A 69 -2.54 -20.43 -4.61
C ALA A 69 -1.70 -19.60 -3.62
N TRP A 70 -0.78 -20.21 -2.87
CA TRP A 70 0.15 -19.51 -1.99
C TRP A 70 1.12 -18.61 -2.76
N ILE A 71 1.70 -19.10 -3.85
CA ILE A 71 2.59 -18.30 -4.71
C ILE A 71 1.83 -17.10 -5.28
N ALA A 72 0.61 -17.31 -5.78
CA ALA A 72 -0.24 -16.24 -6.30
C ALA A 72 -0.59 -15.21 -5.20
N HIS A 73 -0.95 -15.66 -3.99
CA HIS A 73 -1.21 -14.80 -2.84
C HIS A 73 -0.03 -13.85 -2.56
N TRP A 74 1.18 -14.40 -2.37
CA TRP A 74 2.36 -13.60 -2.10
C TRP A 74 2.77 -12.70 -3.26
N GLY A 75 2.59 -13.17 -4.50
CA GLY A 75 2.85 -12.38 -5.70
C GLY A 75 1.93 -11.15 -5.78
N PHE A 76 0.63 -11.33 -5.62
CA PHE A 76 -0.33 -10.22 -5.64
C PHE A 76 -0.15 -9.27 -4.46
N HIS A 77 0.14 -9.81 -3.27
CA HIS A 77 0.45 -8.99 -2.11
C HIS A 77 1.68 -8.10 -2.34
N GLY A 78 2.76 -8.67 -2.86
CA GLY A 78 3.99 -7.92 -3.19
C GLY A 78 3.76 -6.82 -4.22
N ILE A 79 2.98 -7.10 -5.28
CA ILE A 79 2.62 -6.09 -6.30
C ILE A 79 1.79 -4.97 -5.67
N SER A 80 0.79 -5.31 -4.86
CA SER A 80 -0.05 -4.34 -4.16
C SER A 80 0.79 -3.39 -3.30
N THR A 81 1.67 -3.94 -2.47
CA THR A 81 2.56 -3.19 -1.59
C THR A 81 3.50 -2.28 -2.39
N LEU A 82 4.11 -2.79 -3.46
CA LEU A 82 5.01 -2.02 -4.32
C LEU A 82 4.30 -0.81 -4.95
N LEU A 83 3.07 -0.99 -5.44
CA LEU A 83 2.28 0.08 -6.05
C LEU A 83 1.88 1.15 -5.01
N SER A 84 1.50 0.73 -3.80
CA SER A 84 1.16 1.63 -2.70
C SER A 84 2.36 2.47 -2.27
N HIS A 85 3.52 1.86 -2.06
CA HIS A 85 4.76 2.58 -1.76
C HIS A 85 5.18 3.53 -2.87
N THR A 86 5.08 3.11 -4.14
CA THR A 86 5.40 3.96 -5.30
C THR A 86 4.50 5.21 -5.33
N ALA A 87 3.20 5.05 -5.09
CA ALA A 87 2.27 6.17 -5.02
C ALA A 87 2.63 7.12 -3.87
N THR A 88 2.90 6.57 -2.69
CA THR A 88 3.26 7.31 -1.50
C THR A 88 4.52 8.15 -1.72
N PHE A 89 5.61 7.55 -2.25
CA PHE A 89 6.84 8.30 -2.51
C PHE A 89 6.65 9.43 -3.53
N LYS A 90 5.81 9.25 -4.56
CA LYS A 90 5.47 10.32 -5.49
C LYS A 90 4.75 11.47 -4.79
N ILE A 91 3.79 11.16 -3.93
CA ILE A 91 3.06 12.16 -3.14
C ILE A 91 4.01 12.92 -2.21
N LEU A 92 4.89 12.22 -1.49
CA LEU A 92 5.86 12.85 -0.60
C LEU A 92 6.82 13.77 -1.37
N ALA A 93 7.27 13.36 -2.55
CA ALA A 93 8.13 14.18 -3.40
C ALA A 93 7.41 15.46 -3.86
N GLU A 94 6.15 15.37 -4.29
CA GLU A 94 5.34 16.55 -4.65
C GLU A 94 5.09 17.46 -3.45
N MET A 95 4.78 16.92 -2.28
CA MET A 95 4.60 17.71 -1.07
C MET A 95 5.87 18.50 -0.72
N ARG A 96 7.05 17.85 -0.78
CA ARG A 96 8.35 18.51 -0.56
C ARG A 96 8.60 19.59 -1.59
N TYR A 97 8.33 19.31 -2.87
CA TYR A 97 8.50 20.29 -3.94
C TYR A 97 7.65 21.55 -3.69
N HIS A 98 6.36 21.38 -3.39
CA HIS A 98 5.46 22.49 -3.10
C HIS A 98 5.84 23.29 -1.86
N LEU A 99 6.34 22.62 -0.80
CA LEU A 99 6.82 23.30 0.40
C LEU A 99 8.09 24.12 0.10
N THR A 100 9.02 23.54 -0.66
CA THR A 100 10.26 24.22 -1.08
C THR A 100 9.96 25.41 -2.00
N GLU A 101 9.05 25.25 -2.94
CA GLU A 101 8.62 26.34 -3.83
C GLU A 101 7.99 27.50 -3.05
N LYS A 102 7.15 27.18 -2.05
CA LYS A 102 6.59 28.22 -1.15
C LYS A 102 7.67 28.90 -0.35
N LEU A 103 8.63 28.15 0.18
CA LEU A 103 9.76 28.72 0.93
C LEU A 103 10.59 29.69 0.06
N ALA A 104 10.85 29.32 -1.21
CA ALA A 104 11.59 30.15 -2.14
C ALA A 104 10.89 31.48 -2.49
N LYS A 105 9.56 31.53 -2.34
CA LYS A 105 8.75 32.75 -2.58
C LYS A 105 8.61 33.66 -1.35
N LEU A 106 9.10 33.23 -0.18
CA LEU A 106 9.06 34.06 1.03
C LEU A 106 10.12 35.18 0.99
N PRO A 107 9.82 36.34 1.59
CA PRO A 107 10.84 37.39 1.78
C PRO A 107 12.02 36.84 2.56
N LEU A 108 13.24 37.25 2.16
CA LEU A 108 14.50 36.78 2.76
C LEU A 108 14.53 36.97 4.29
N GLY A 109 14.02 38.11 4.78
CA GLY A 109 13.93 38.39 6.22
C GLY A 109 13.07 37.36 6.98
N THR A 110 11.99 36.84 6.37
CA THR A 110 11.16 35.78 6.95
C THR A 110 11.91 34.45 6.96
N VAL A 111 12.65 34.15 5.89
CA VAL A 111 13.44 32.92 5.82
C VAL A 111 14.57 32.93 6.84
N LEU A 112 15.26 34.06 7.01
CA LEU A 112 16.36 34.20 7.97
C LEU A 112 15.91 34.28 9.44
N SER A 113 14.61 34.50 9.69
CA SER A 113 14.05 34.51 11.07
C SER A 113 13.97 33.14 11.72
N GLN A 114 14.12 32.06 10.93
CA GLN A 114 14.07 30.68 11.39
C GLN A 114 15.38 29.96 11.09
N SER A 115 15.72 28.95 11.89
CA SER A 115 16.92 28.15 11.63
C SER A 115 16.72 27.22 10.43
N SER A 116 17.81 26.87 9.74
CA SER A 116 17.77 25.85 8.67
C SER A 116 17.29 24.49 9.17
N GLY A 117 17.57 24.15 10.44
CA GLY A 117 17.05 22.95 11.09
C GLY A 117 15.52 22.91 11.19
N THR A 118 14.89 24.08 11.44
CA THR A 118 13.42 24.19 11.46
C THR A 118 12.81 23.87 10.09
N TYR A 119 13.40 24.43 9.03
CA TYR A 119 12.92 24.14 7.66
C TYR A 119 13.15 22.68 7.25
N LYS A 120 14.31 22.10 7.61
CA LYS A 120 14.57 20.68 7.41
C LYS A 120 13.50 19.81 8.11
N ASN A 121 13.20 20.10 9.37
CA ASN A 121 12.17 19.36 10.10
C ASN A 121 10.82 19.42 9.40
N ILE A 122 10.39 20.60 8.91
CA ILE A 122 9.10 20.77 8.24
C ILE A 122 9.06 20.05 6.89
N ILE A 123 10.10 20.22 6.05
CA ILE A 123 10.11 19.76 4.66
C ILE A 123 10.45 18.27 4.55
N VAL A 124 11.28 17.75 5.46
CA VAL A 124 11.73 16.36 5.44
C VAL A 124 10.99 15.56 6.49
N GLU A 125 11.24 15.81 7.77
CA GLU A 125 10.84 14.92 8.86
C GLU A 125 9.31 14.85 9.04
N ARG A 126 8.60 15.98 8.93
CA ARG A 126 7.12 15.98 9.03
C ARG A 126 6.44 15.41 7.78
N VAL A 127 7.04 15.57 6.61
CA VAL A 127 6.53 14.95 5.39
C VAL A 127 6.75 13.45 5.44
N ASP A 128 7.94 12.98 5.88
CA ASP A 128 8.23 11.56 6.06
C ASP A 128 7.28 10.88 7.06
N ALA A 129 6.92 11.57 8.13
CA ALA A 129 5.95 11.05 9.12
C ALA A 129 4.56 10.72 8.51
N THR A 130 4.23 11.25 7.33
CA THR A 130 2.99 10.89 6.63
C THR A 130 3.12 9.62 5.78
N GLU A 131 4.35 9.13 5.53
CA GLU A 131 4.61 7.93 4.72
C GLU A 131 3.90 6.70 5.27
N VAL A 132 4.11 6.42 6.56
CA VAL A 132 3.51 5.26 7.25
C VAL A 132 1.99 5.25 7.07
N THR A 133 1.36 6.41 7.26
CA THR A 133 -0.09 6.55 7.10
C THR A 133 -0.55 6.30 5.67
N LEU A 134 0.17 6.81 4.67
CA LEU A 134 -0.22 6.69 3.26
C LEU A 134 0.11 5.31 2.67
N ALA A 135 1.25 4.72 3.07
CA ALA A 135 1.72 3.45 2.51
C ALA A 135 1.01 2.23 3.10
N HIS A 136 0.67 2.28 4.40
CA HIS A 136 0.17 1.12 5.13
C HIS A 136 -1.33 1.13 5.39
N LEU A 137 -1.97 2.30 5.54
CA LEU A 137 -3.42 2.35 5.79
C LEU A 137 -4.25 1.68 4.68
N ILE A 138 -3.85 1.80 3.41
CA ILE A 138 -4.64 1.27 2.30
C ILE A 138 -4.50 -0.24 2.15
N PRO A 139 -3.29 -0.87 2.09
CA PRO A 139 -3.17 -2.31 1.98
C PRO A 139 -3.51 -3.07 3.26
N GLU A 140 -3.26 -2.50 4.46
CA GLU A 140 -3.52 -3.19 5.74
C GLU A 140 -5.01 -3.23 6.11
N PHE A 141 -5.80 -2.24 5.70
CA PHE A 141 -7.26 -2.29 5.89
C PHE A 141 -7.95 -3.34 5.01
N THR A 142 -7.25 -3.93 4.04
CA THR A 142 -7.81 -4.89 3.07
C THR A 142 -7.24 -6.30 3.24
N SER A 143 -6.23 -6.49 4.06
CA SER A 143 -5.62 -7.79 4.38
C SER A 143 -6.13 -8.34 5.71
#